data_695da338bf5065e59c75f7e78cc30962
#
_entry.id   695da338bf5065e59c75f7e78cc30962
#
_cell.length_a   1.000
_cell.length_b   1.000
_cell.length_c   1.000
_cell.angle_alpha   90.00
_cell.angle_beta   90.00
_cell.angle_gamma   90.00
#
_symmetry.space_group_name_H-M   'P 1'
#
loop_
_entity.id
_entity.type
_entity.pdbx_description
1 polymer ?
#
loop_
_entity_poly.entity_id
_entity_poly.type
_entity_poly.pdbx_seq_one_letter_code
_entity_poly.pdbx_strand_id
1 'polypeptide(L)'
;MKPVEKMFSEKGSWFKGNLHSHTVNSDGRLTPAQSAAYYREHGYSFICFSEHDYYTDLRKILDRDDFIILPGLEASTYLITSDDFSGLFEPEVLQRGYCDMTFQELMAFRNKNVNFTLKKAHHIHGILGTKEMRAAAGENVFTVNQLYPIRIYLNQWDGVNAAQTLSDSLKQKGCFTTYNHPIWSRVDIEDVRDLQGVWAIECYNYDTVNECAEGEDTVFWDTMLRHGTDISCFASDDNHNGGTF
;
A
#
# COMPACT_ATOMS: atom_id res chain seq x y z
N MET A 1 8.59 24.21 26.63
CA MET A 1 7.69 23.19 26.11
C MET A 1 6.62 23.91 25.31
N LYS A 2 6.46 23.58 24.02
CA LYS A 2 5.26 23.98 23.28
C LYS A 2 4.07 23.25 23.92
N PRO A 3 2.90 23.88 24.08
CA PRO A 3 1.72 23.15 24.53
C PRO A 3 1.46 22.00 23.55
N VAL A 4 1.21 20.81 24.09
CA VAL A 4 0.73 19.70 23.27
C VAL A 4 -0.63 20.14 22.73
N GLU A 5 -0.71 20.46 21.45
CA GLU A 5 -1.99 20.65 20.79
C GLU A 5 -2.77 19.35 20.94
N LYS A 6 -4.04 19.45 21.35
CA LYS A 6 -4.88 18.27 21.47
C LYS A 6 -4.97 17.60 20.08
N MET A 7 -4.48 16.39 19.98
CA MET A 7 -4.42 15.61 18.74
C MET A 7 -5.82 15.36 18.16
N PHE A 8 -6.84 15.38 19.01
CA PHE A 8 -8.22 15.16 18.61
C PHE A 8 -9.12 16.30 19.08
N SER A 9 -10.08 16.69 18.23
CA SER A 9 -11.11 17.66 18.60
C SER A 9 -11.98 17.11 19.73
N GLU A 10 -12.30 17.95 20.72
CA GLU A 10 -13.28 17.63 21.78
C GLU A 10 -14.72 17.55 21.24
N LYS A 11 -14.95 18.10 20.06
CA LYS A 11 -16.24 18.10 19.39
C LYS A 11 -16.08 17.40 18.03
N GLY A 12 -16.74 16.28 17.87
CA GLY A 12 -16.70 15.52 16.63
C GLY A 12 -17.34 14.15 16.82
N SER A 13 -17.46 13.41 15.73
CA SER A 13 -17.90 12.01 15.71
C SER A 13 -16.74 11.12 15.31
N TRP A 14 -16.69 9.93 15.86
CA TRP A 14 -15.77 8.89 15.43
C TRP A 14 -16.42 8.03 14.35
N PHE A 15 -15.66 7.73 13.32
CA PHE A 15 -16.10 6.88 12.22
C PHE A 15 -15.19 5.67 12.12
N LYS A 16 -15.77 4.48 12.05
CA LYS A 16 -15.04 3.24 11.82
C LYS A 16 -14.77 3.11 10.32
N GLY A 17 -13.52 2.87 9.93
CA GLY A 17 -13.14 2.73 8.54
C GLY A 17 -12.00 1.77 8.33
N ASN A 18 -11.79 1.34 7.10
CA ASN A 18 -10.66 0.51 6.70
C ASN A 18 -9.95 1.16 5.51
N LEU A 19 -8.62 1.25 5.58
CA LEU A 19 -7.79 1.88 4.56
C LEU A 19 -7.08 0.89 3.64
N HIS A 20 -7.18 -0.43 3.92
CA HIS A 20 -6.47 -1.47 3.18
C HIS A 20 -7.40 -2.64 2.89
N SER A 21 -7.73 -2.85 1.63
CA SER A 21 -8.55 -3.98 1.19
C SER A 21 -8.37 -4.28 -0.29
N HIS A 22 -8.47 -5.56 -0.62
CA HIS A 22 -8.36 -6.11 -1.96
C HIS A 22 -9.67 -6.77 -2.38
N THR A 23 -9.93 -6.78 -3.68
CA THR A 23 -11.10 -7.42 -4.29
C THR A 23 -10.67 -8.27 -5.48
N VAL A 24 -11.63 -8.84 -6.19
CA VAL A 24 -11.37 -9.57 -7.44
C VAL A 24 -10.71 -8.73 -8.55
N ASN A 25 -10.55 -7.42 -8.33
CA ASN A 25 -9.81 -6.56 -9.26
C ASN A 25 -8.29 -6.77 -9.17
N SER A 26 -7.79 -7.29 -8.05
CA SER A 26 -6.42 -7.79 -7.90
C SER A 26 -6.42 -9.27 -7.50
N ASP A 27 -6.42 -9.58 -6.22
CA ASP A 27 -6.29 -10.94 -5.71
C ASP A 27 -7.20 -11.26 -4.52
N GLY A 28 -8.09 -10.34 -4.16
CA GLY A 28 -9.16 -10.60 -3.20
C GLY A 28 -10.26 -11.48 -3.76
N ARG A 29 -11.11 -12.01 -2.88
CA ARG A 29 -12.18 -12.98 -3.25
C ARG A 29 -13.53 -12.34 -3.51
N LEU A 30 -13.84 -11.21 -2.89
CA LEU A 30 -15.10 -10.51 -3.08
C LEU A 30 -15.02 -9.52 -4.25
N THR A 31 -16.15 -9.32 -4.91
CA THR A 31 -16.31 -8.15 -5.77
C THR A 31 -16.33 -6.87 -4.93
N PRO A 32 -15.97 -5.70 -5.50
CA PRO A 32 -16.05 -4.43 -4.76
C PRO A 32 -17.42 -4.17 -4.13
N ALA A 33 -18.51 -4.53 -4.83
CA ALA A 33 -19.85 -4.36 -4.31
C ALA A 33 -20.16 -5.26 -3.09
N GLN A 34 -19.68 -6.51 -3.12
CA GLN A 34 -19.82 -7.43 -1.99
C GLN A 34 -18.97 -6.96 -0.80
N SER A 35 -17.73 -6.55 -1.04
CA SER A 35 -16.86 -6.02 -0.01
C SER A 35 -17.46 -4.76 0.63
N ALA A 36 -17.90 -3.77 -0.16
CA ALA A 36 -18.55 -2.58 0.36
C ALA A 36 -19.80 -2.90 1.21
N ALA A 37 -20.65 -3.81 0.75
CA ALA A 37 -21.83 -4.25 1.50
C ALA A 37 -21.43 -4.89 2.84
N TYR A 38 -20.44 -5.76 2.81
CA TYR A 38 -19.94 -6.46 4.00
C TYR A 38 -19.41 -5.49 5.07
N TYR A 39 -18.53 -4.54 4.69
CA TYR A 39 -18.01 -3.54 5.63
C TYR A 39 -19.10 -2.65 6.20
N ARG A 40 -20.05 -2.21 5.36
CA ARG A 40 -21.18 -1.39 5.78
C ARG A 40 -22.07 -2.12 6.79
N GLU A 41 -22.37 -3.42 6.57
CA GLU A 41 -23.15 -4.27 7.48
C GLU A 41 -22.46 -4.47 8.83
N HIS A 42 -21.13 -4.37 8.88
CA HIS A 42 -20.33 -4.44 10.11
C HIS A 42 -20.04 -3.06 10.75
N GLY A 43 -20.81 -2.05 10.35
CA GLY A 43 -20.78 -0.72 10.99
C GLY A 43 -19.59 0.16 10.59
N TYR A 44 -18.91 -0.16 9.50
CA TYR A 44 -17.92 0.74 8.93
C TYR A 44 -18.61 1.90 8.20
N SER A 45 -17.98 3.06 8.21
CA SER A 45 -18.44 4.27 7.54
C SER A 45 -17.69 4.56 6.25
N PHE A 46 -16.53 3.95 6.05
CA PHE A 46 -15.75 4.06 4.83
C PHE A 46 -14.81 2.87 4.63
N ILE A 47 -14.41 2.67 3.36
CA ILE A 47 -13.40 1.70 2.94
C ILE A 47 -12.53 2.31 1.84
N CYS A 48 -11.24 1.98 1.83
CA CYS A 48 -10.37 2.19 0.68
C CYS A 48 -10.24 0.88 -0.09
N PHE A 49 -10.50 0.91 -1.39
CA PHE A 49 -10.09 -0.16 -2.29
C PHE A 49 -8.67 0.14 -2.75
N SER A 50 -7.71 -0.62 -2.24
CA SER A 50 -6.29 -0.47 -2.46
C SER A 50 -5.71 -1.64 -3.27
N GLU A 51 -6.33 -1.91 -4.42
CA GLU A 51 -5.93 -3.01 -5.29
C GLU A 51 -4.44 -2.97 -5.65
N HIS A 52 -3.80 -4.12 -5.76
CA HIS A 52 -2.40 -4.20 -6.18
C HIS A 52 -2.18 -3.56 -7.56
N ASP A 53 -1.38 -2.50 -7.58
CA ASP A 53 -0.97 -1.75 -8.77
C ASP A 53 -2.11 -1.26 -9.68
N TYR A 54 -3.33 -1.16 -9.14
CA TYR A 54 -4.49 -0.79 -9.92
C TYR A 54 -5.32 0.26 -9.19
N TYR A 55 -5.18 1.54 -9.61
CA TYR A 55 -5.98 2.61 -9.01
C TYR A 55 -7.44 2.46 -9.37
N THR A 56 -8.28 2.37 -8.36
CA THR A 56 -9.71 2.10 -8.49
C THR A 56 -10.52 3.23 -7.88
N ASP A 57 -11.41 3.85 -8.65
CA ASP A 57 -12.38 4.85 -8.18
C ASP A 57 -13.82 4.38 -8.44
N LEU A 58 -14.47 3.86 -7.43
CA LEU A 58 -15.83 3.32 -7.49
C LEU A 58 -16.85 4.20 -6.80
N ARG A 59 -16.51 5.45 -6.43
CA ARG A 59 -17.41 6.37 -5.74
C ARG A 59 -18.74 6.56 -6.45
N LYS A 60 -18.74 6.72 -7.76
CA LYS A 60 -19.96 6.92 -8.56
C LYS A 60 -20.95 5.74 -8.48
N ILE A 61 -20.48 4.57 -8.09
CA ILE A 61 -21.25 3.32 -8.09
C ILE A 61 -21.59 2.89 -6.68
N LEU A 62 -20.66 3.04 -5.73
CA LEU A 62 -20.74 2.43 -4.42
C LEU A 62 -20.89 3.41 -3.26
N ASP A 63 -20.59 4.72 -3.43
CA ASP A 63 -20.85 5.71 -2.38
C ASP A 63 -22.33 5.70 -1.97
N ARG A 64 -22.55 5.88 -0.67
CA ARG A 64 -23.85 6.05 -0.04
C ARG A 64 -23.77 7.20 0.97
N ASP A 65 -24.91 7.69 1.40
CA ASP A 65 -24.98 8.76 2.40
C ASP A 65 -24.35 8.35 3.74
N ASP A 66 -24.33 7.06 4.02
CA ASP A 66 -23.81 6.46 5.25
C ASP A 66 -22.52 5.67 5.07
N PHE A 67 -21.97 5.58 3.83
CA PHE A 67 -20.78 4.79 3.54
C PHE A 67 -19.97 5.38 2.39
N ILE A 68 -18.72 5.72 2.65
CA ILE A 68 -17.82 6.40 1.69
C ILE A 68 -16.82 5.42 1.11
N ILE A 69 -16.60 5.50 -0.19
CA ILE A 69 -15.52 4.80 -0.89
C ILE A 69 -14.33 5.74 -1.06
N LEU A 70 -13.17 5.32 -0.61
CA LEU A 70 -11.90 6.01 -0.86
C LEU A 70 -11.19 5.34 -2.04
N PRO A 71 -10.96 6.05 -3.15
CA PRO A 71 -10.15 5.53 -4.23
C PRO A 71 -8.69 5.38 -3.82
N GLY A 72 -8.07 4.30 -4.27
CA GLY A 72 -6.66 4.06 -3.98
C GLY A 72 -6.06 2.91 -4.78
N LEU A 73 -4.83 2.63 -4.49
CA LEU A 73 -4.08 1.44 -4.90
C LEU A 73 -3.01 1.13 -3.86
N GLU A 74 -2.56 -0.09 -3.86
CA GLU A 74 -1.32 -0.48 -3.20
C GLU A 74 -0.24 -0.72 -4.26
N ALA A 75 0.74 0.18 -4.32
CA ALA A 75 1.87 0.09 -5.23
C ALA A 75 3.05 -0.61 -4.55
N SER A 76 3.83 -1.37 -5.33
CA SER A 76 4.85 -2.26 -4.78
C SER A 76 6.20 -2.13 -5.47
N THR A 77 7.26 -2.42 -4.71
CA THR A 77 8.58 -2.77 -5.23
C THR A 77 9.05 -4.05 -4.57
N TYR A 78 9.79 -4.89 -5.29
CA TYR A 78 10.22 -6.19 -4.79
C TYR A 78 11.70 -6.45 -5.03
N LEU A 79 12.41 -6.97 -4.02
CA LEU A 79 13.69 -7.62 -4.19
C LEU A 79 13.45 -9.12 -4.45
N ILE A 80 13.95 -9.57 -5.57
CA ILE A 80 13.80 -10.95 -6.01
C ILE A 80 15.15 -11.63 -6.06
N THR A 81 15.21 -12.92 -5.69
CA THR A 81 16.32 -13.78 -5.99
C THR A 81 15.86 -15.06 -6.65
N SER A 82 16.60 -15.49 -7.65
CA SER A 82 16.49 -16.79 -8.29
C SER A 82 17.88 -17.33 -8.58
N ASP A 83 18.01 -18.64 -8.59
CA ASP A 83 19.29 -19.29 -8.92
C ASP A 83 19.63 -19.19 -10.41
N ASP A 84 18.64 -18.86 -11.26
CA ASP A 84 18.82 -18.74 -12.71
C ASP A 84 18.06 -17.56 -13.32
N PHE A 85 18.49 -16.36 -12.98
CA PHE A 85 17.96 -15.14 -13.58
C PHE A 85 18.39 -14.91 -15.02
N SER A 86 19.55 -15.42 -15.39
CA SER A 86 20.13 -15.18 -16.71
C SER A 86 19.31 -15.73 -17.86
N GLY A 87 18.43 -16.72 -17.59
CA GLY A 87 17.49 -17.27 -18.55
C GLY A 87 16.10 -16.61 -18.54
N LEU A 88 15.83 -15.66 -17.63
CA LEU A 88 14.50 -15.12 -17.40
C LEU A 88 14.34 -13.65 -17.85
N PHE A 89 15.43 -12.91 -17.88
CA PHE A 89 15.44 -11.50 -18.26
C PHE A 89 16.52 -11.20 -19.28
N GLU A 90 16.25 -10.22 -20.11
CA GLU A 90 17.22 -9.71 -21.07
C GLU A 90 18.45 -9.12 -20.35
N PRO A 91 19.66 -9.22 -20.95
CA PRO A 91 20.91 -8.74 -20.33
C PRO A 91 20.87 -7.27 -19.89
N GLU A 92 20.16 -6.42 -20.63
CA GLU A 92 20.01 -5.01 -20.30
C GLU A 92 19.17 -4.79 -19.03
N VAL A 93 18.17 -5.64 -18.78
CA VAL A 93 17.35 -5.62 -17.55
C VAL A 93 18.19 -6.05 -16.36
N LEU A 94 18.95 -7.12 -16.50
CA LEU A 94 19.87 -7.62 -15.47
C LEU A 94 20.97 -6.59 -15.14
N GLN A 95 21.48 -5.90 -16.15
CA GLN A 95 22.50 -4.86 -15.97
C GLN A 95 21.97 -3.65 -15.20
N ARG A 96 20.70 -3.27 -15.40
CA ARG A 96 20.07 -2.19 -14.62
C ARG A 96 19.77 -2.57 -13.18
N GLY A 97 19.72 -3.87 -12.87
CA GLY A 97 19.38 -4.39 -11.55
C GLY A 97 17.91 -4.37 -11.19
N TYR A 98 17.05 -3.88 -12.09
CA TYR A 98 15.58 -3.87 -11.90
C TYR A 98 14.83 -3.94 -13.24
N CYS A 99 13.56 -4.34 -13.18
CA CYS A 99 12.59 -4.22 -14.25
C CYS A 99 11.26 -3.70 -13.70
N ASP A 100 10.40 -3.20 -14.58
CA ASP A 100 9.05 -2.79 -14.25
C ASP A 100 8.08 -3.84 -14.79
N MET A 101 7.18 -4.32 -13.96
CA MET A 101 6.12 -5.27 -14.29
C MET A 101 4.80 -4.81 -13.67
N THR A 102 3.69 -5.28 -14.19
CA THR A 102 2.41 -5.22 -13.48
C THR A 102 2.29 -6.36 -12.47
N PHE A 103 1.38 -6.22 -11.52
CA PHE A 103 1.12 -7.29 -10.54
C PHE A 103 0.74 -8.61 -11.22
N GLN A 104 -0.09 -8.56 -12.28
CA GLN A 104 -0.49 -9.76 -13.04
C GLN A 104 0.69 -10.43 -13.74
N GLU A 105 1.62 -9.63 -14.30
CA GLU A 105 2.84 -10.16 -14.91
C GLU A 105 3.75 -10.81 -13.88
N LEU A 106 3.92 -10.18 -12.69
CA LEU A 106 4.65 -10.77 -11.56
C LEU A 106 4.03 -12.10 -11.12
N MET A 107 2.72 -12.17 -10.96
CA MET A 107 2.04 -13.40 -10.56
C MET A 107 2.16 -14.48 -11.63
N ALA A 108 2.03 -14.13 -12.91
CA ALA A 108 2.23 -15.06 -14.02
C ALA A 108 3.68 -15.57 -14.08
N PHE A 109 4.64 -14.71 -13.83
CA PHE A 109 6.06 -15.07 -13.75
C PHE A 109 6.33 -16.01 -12.57
N ARG A 110 5.85 -15.66 -11.37
CA ARG A 110 5.99 -16.46 -10.16
C ARG A 110 5.40 -17.86 -10.32
N ASN A 111 4.25 -18.00 -10.97
CA ASN A 111 3.59 -19.30 -11.21
C ASN A 111 4.36 -20.20 -12.19
N LYS A 112 5.19 -19.63 -13.04
CA LYS A 112 6.01 -20.38 -14.01
C LYS A 112 7.38 -20.79 -13.46
N ASN A 113 7.86 -20.10 -12.42
CA ASN A 113 9.23 -20.22 -11.94
C ASN A 113 9.26 -20.61 -10.46
N VAL A 114 9.32 -21.92 -10.21
CA VAL A 114 9.25 -22.52 -8.87
C VAL A 114 10.43 -22.13 -7.95
N ASN A 115 11.56 -21.71 -8.52
CA ASN A 115 12.75 -21.29 -7.74
C ASN A 115 12.77 -19.79 -7.44
N PHE A 116 11.66 -19.12 -7.67
CA PHE A 116 11.52 -17.71 -7.46
C PHE A 116 11.26 -17.39 -5.98
N THR A 117 12.06 -16.50 -5.41
CA THR A 117 11.92 -16.08 -4.02
C THR A 117 11.81 -14.57 -3.91
N LEU A 118 10.72 -14.09 -3.34
CA LEU A 118 10.59 -12.72 -2.86
C LEU A 118 11.36 -12.58 -1.56
N LYS A 119 12.33 -11.67 -1.51
CA LYS A 119 13.13 -11.45 -0.29
C LYS A 119 12.63 -10.29 0.55
N LYS A 120 12.41 -9.15 -0.08
CA LYS A 120 11.90 -7.92 0.55
C LYS A 120 10.90 -7.25 -0.37
N ALA A 121 10.00 -6.46 0.18
CA ALA A 121 9.09 -5.63 -0.55
C ALA A 121 8.93 -4.25 0.11
N HIS A 122 8.57 -3.24 -0.66
CA HIS A 122 7.88 -2.07 -0.14
C HIS A 122 6.47 -2.07 -0.70
N HIS A 123 5.50 -1.94 0.17
CA HIS A 123 4.11 -1.70 -0.18
C HIS A 123 3.69 -0.33 0.31
N ILE A 124 3.21 0.50 -0.61
CA ILE A 124 2.84 1.88 -0.34
C ILE A 124 1.46 2.16 -0.94
N HIS A 125 0.53 2.60 -0.11
CA HIS A 125 -0.72 3.09 -0.64
C HIS A 125 -0.55 4.44 -1.33
N GLY A 126 -1.26 4.59 -2.44
CA GLY A 126 -1.64 5.87 -3.00
C GLY A 126 -3.13 6.05 -2.83
N ILE A 127 -3.57 6.78 -1.82
CA ILE A 127 -4.99 7.03 -1.53
C ILE A 127 -5.37 8.41 -2.07
N LEU A 128 -6.62 8.58 -2.48
CA LEU A 128 -7.15 9.85 -3.00
C LEU A 128 -6.75 11.03 -2.11
N GLY A 129 -5.93 11.92 -2.65
CA GLY A 129 -5.48 13.11 -1.95
C GLY A 129 -6.54 14.19 -1.81
N THR A 130 -6.21 15.23 -1.05
CA THR A 130 -7.05 16.41 -0.91
C THR A 130 -7.29 17.11 -2.24
N LYS A 131 -8.23 18.07 -2.28
CA LYS A 131 -8.47 18.88 -3.48
C LYS A 131 -7.21 19.63 -3.89
N GLU A 132 -6.45 20.12 -2.93
CA GLU A 132 -5.20 20.87 -3.13
C GLU A 132 -4.12 19.97 -3.72
N MET A 133 -3.92 18.77 -3.19
CA MET A 133 -2.96 17.78 -3.71
C MET A 133 -3.28 17.41 -5.15
N ARG A 134 -4.55 17.14 -5.45
CA ARG A 134 -4.99 16.80 -6.80
C ARG A 134 -4.87 17.98 -7.77
N ALA A 135 -5.16 19.20 -7.30
CA ALA A 135 -4.97 20.40 -8.10
C ALA A 135 -3.48 20.65 -8.43
N ALA A 136 -2.59 20.39 -7.47
CA ALA A 136 -1.14 20.48 -7.68
C ALA A 136 -0.62 19.44 -8.68
N ALA A 137 -1.19 18.23 -8.70
CA ALA A 137 -0.84 17.16 -9.64
C ALA A 137 -1.31 17.46 -11.09
N GLY A 138 -2.35 18.28 -11.25
CA GLY A 138 -2.86 18.70 -12.56
C GLY A 138 -3.29 17.50 -13.43
N GLU A 139 -2.74 17.39 -14.62
CA GLU A 139 -3.04 16.31 -15.58
C GLU A 139 -2.46 14.94 -15.16
N ASN A 140 -1.55 14.91 -14.17
CA ASN A 140 -0.95 13.67 -13.67
C ASN A 140 -1.85 12.91 -12.70
N VAL A 141 -2.98 13.49 -12.26
CA VAL A 141 -3.92 12.83 -11.34
C VAL A 141 -4.34 11.48 -11.89
N PHE A 142 -4.37 10.47 -11.01
CA PHE A 142 -4.89 9.18 -11.38
C PHE A 142 -6.31 9.27 -11.94
N THR A 143 -6.52 8.55 -13.02
CA THR A 143 -7.85 8.30 -13.59
C THR A 143 -8.35 6.92 -13.18
N VAL A 144 -9.67 6.70 -13.29
CA VAL A 144 -10.29 5.41 -12.97
C VAL A 144 -9.67 4.29 -13.80
N ASN A 145 -9.41 3.17 -13.16
CA ASN A 145 -8.89 1.95 -13.79
C ASN A 145 -7.51 2.13 -14.45
N GLN A 146 -6.64 2.82 -13.77
CA GLN A 146 -5.28 3.04 -14.24
C GLN A 146 -4.31 2.05 -13.59
N LEU A 147 -3.58 1.28 -14.42
CA LEU A 147 -2.47 0.44 -13.97
C LEU A 147 -1.28 1.30 -13.52
N TYR A 148 -0.59 0.81 -12.53
CA TYR A 148 0.67 1.35 -12.03
C TYR A 148 1.67 0.19 -11.95
N PRO A 149 2.68 0.12 -12.82
CA PRO A 149 3.61 -1.00 -12.84
C PRO A 149 4.45 -1.03 -11.58
N ILE A 150 4.66 -2.22 -11.05
CA ILE A 150 5.59 -2.46 -9.95
C ILE A 150 7.03 -2.41 -10.45
N ARG A 151 7.96 -2.09 -9.55
CA ARG A 151 9.39 -2.17 -9.80
C ARG A 151 9.98 -3.38 -9.11
N ILE A 152 10.68 -4.21 -9.85
CA ILE A 152 11.32 -5.41 -9.35
C ILE A 152 12.84 -5.23 -9.35
N TYR A 153 13.43 -5.37 -8.16
CA TYR A 153 14.87 -5.37 -7.96
C TYR A 153 15.38 -6.81 -7.97
N LEU A 154 16.13 -7.19 -8.98
CA LEU A 154 16.54 -8.58 -9.21
C LEU A 154 17.57 -9.05 -8.16
N ASN A 155 18.72 -8.40 -8.10
CA ASN A 155 19.79 -8.77 -7.17
C ASN A 155 20.28 -7.58 -6.33
N GLN A 156 19.63 -6.43 -6.48
CA GLN A 156 20.05 -5.19 -5.87
C GLN A 156 18.87 -4.53 -5.18
N TRP A 157 19.04 -4.23 -3.91
CA TRP A 157 18.09 -3.48 -3.11
C TRP A 157 18.69 -2.12 -2.82
N ASP A 158 17.92 -1.06 -2.98
CA ASP A 158 18.38 0.33 -2.77
C ASP A 158 17.79 0.96 -1.50
N GLY A 159 17.26 0.14 -0.60
CA GLY A 159 16.76 0.55 0.72
C GLY A 159 15.65 1.57 0.62
N VAL A 160 15.76 2.65 1.39
CA VAL A 160 14.75 3.71 1.43
C VAL A 160 14.49 4.40 0.09
N ASN A 161 15.44 4.37 -0.85
CA ASN A 161 15.28 5.05 -2.15
C ASN A 161 14.17 4.42 -2.99
N ALA A 162 13.99 3.10 -2.92
CA ALA A 162 12.88 2.42 -3.59
C ALA A 162 11.53 2.90 -3.05
N ALA A 163 11.36 2.90 -1.73
CA ALA A 163 10.16 3.38 -1.06
C ALA A 163 9.91 4.87 -1.33
N GLN A 164 10.94 5.71 -1.26
CA GLN A 164 10.83 7.15 -1.50
C GLN A 164 10.41 7.45 -2.94
N THR A 165 11.04 6.78 -3.91
CA THR A 165 10.70 6.93 -5.34
C THR A 165 9.24 6.56 -5.59
N LEU A 166 8.77 5.46 -4.99
CA LEU A 166 7.40 4.99 -5.12
C LEU A 166 6.42 6.00 -4.49
N SER A 167 6.67 6.43 -3.25
CA SER A 167 5.84 7.41 -2.55
C SER A 167 5.77 8.75 -3.32
N ASP A 168 6.91 9.27 -3.78
CA ASP A 168 6.96 10.54 -4.51
C ASP A 168 6.22 10.47 -5.85
N SER A 169 6.32 9.36 -6.55
CA SER A 169 5.56 9.12 -7.79
C SER A 169 4.05 9.12 -7.53
N LEU A 170 3.58 8.50 -6.46
CA LEU A 170 2.16 8.50 -6.08
C LEU A 170 1.68 9.90 -5.66
N LYS A 171 2.51 10.65 -4.92
CA LYS A 171 2.21 12.06 -4.57
C LYS A 171 2.11 12.95 -5.81
N GLN A 172 2.98 12.75 -6.81
CA GLN A 172 2.89 13.45 -8.10
C GLN A 172 1.58 13.15 -8.84
N LYS A 173 0.93 12.05 -8.53
CA LYS A 173 -0.39 11.68 -9.05
C LYS A 173 -1.54 12.15 -8.17
N GLY A 174 -1.27 13.02 -7.19
CA GLY A 174 -2.28 13.64 -6.34
C GLY A 174 -2.77 12.77 -5.19
N CYS A 175 -2.04 11.73 -4.82
CA CYS A 175 -2.35 10.87 -3.68
C CYS A 175 -1.65 11.35 -2.40
N PHE A 176 -2.24 11.07 -1.25
CA PHE A 176 -1.45 10.92 -0.03
C PHE A 176 -1.01 9.45 0.11
N THR A 177 0.10 9.23 0.82
CA THR A 177 0.73 7.91 0.87
C THR A 177 0.84 7.39 2.29
N THR A 178 0.73 6.07 2.45
CA THR A 178 1.02 5.33 3.68
C THR A 178 2.05 4.24 3.38
N TYR A 179 2.79 3.83 4.40
CA TYR A 179 3.70 2.69 4.32
C TYR A 179 3.06 1.49 5.01
N ASN A 180 2.98 0.35 4.33
CA ASN A 180 2.19 -0.79 4.77
C ASN A 180 3.05 -1.92 5.36
N HIS A 181 2.55 -2.63 6.36
CA HIS A 181 3.01 -3.89 6.97
C HIS A 181 4.53 -4.19 6.82
N PRO A 182 5.43 -3.37 7.40
CA PRO A 182 6.88 -3.49 7.18
C PRO A 182 7.47 -4.84 7.61
N ILE A 183 6.99 -5.47 8.69
CA ILE A 183 7.48 -6.78 9.13
C ILE A 183 7.15 -7.86 8.10
N TRP A 184 5.92 -7.93 7.64
CA TRP A 184 5.52 -8.84 6.56
C TRP A 184 6.37 -8.61 5.30
N SER A 185 6.66 -7.37 5.00
CA SER A 185 7.50 -6.94 3.87
C SER A 185 8.97 -7.30 4.04
N ARG A 186 9.38 -7.78 5.20
CA ARG A 186 10.76 -8.22 5.55
C ARG A 186 11.80 -7.11 5.37
N VAL A 187 11.39 -5.87 5.59
CA VAL A 187 12.30 -4.72 5.57
C VAL A 187 12.89 -4.48 6.95
N ASP A 188 14.10 -3.95 6.97
CA ASP A 188 14.73 -3.48 8.18
C ASP A 188 14.38 -2.01 8.43
N ILE A 189 14.58 -1.52 9.64
CA ILE A 189 14.28 -0.13 9.96
C ILE A 189 15.11 0.85 9.11
N GLU A 190 16.31 0.48 8.71
CA GLU A 190 17.17 1.23 7.82
C GLU A 190 16.59 1.42 6.42
N ASP A 191 15.71 0.52 5.99
CA ASP A 191 15.02 0.61 4.71
C ASP A 191 13.89 1.66 4.70
N VAL A 192 13.45 2.15 5.87
CA VAL A 192 12.26 3.01 5.98
C VAL A 192 12.43 4.24 6.87
N ARG A 193 13.36 4.26 7.85
CA ARG A 193 13.45 5.33 8.85
C ARG A 193 13.64 6.73 8.28
N ASP A 194 14.30 6.84 7.12
CA ASP A 194 14.60 8.12 6.47
C ASP A 194 13.54 8.47 5.40
N LEU A 195 12.46 7.70 5.30
CA LEU A 195 11.35 7.94 4.37
C LEU A 195 10.63 9.25 4.71
N GLN A 196 10.45 10.11 3.72
CA GLN A 196 9.89 11.44 3.90
C GLN A 196 8.51 11.60 3.23
N GLY A 197 7.64 12.37 3.91
CA GLY A 197 6.37 12.81 3.35
C GLY A 197 5.32 11.71 3.18
N VAL A 198 5.51 10.56 3.83
CA VAL A 198 4.48 9.55 4.04
C VAL A 198 3.64 9.97 5.25
N TRP A 199 2.32 9.92 5.12
CA TRP A 199 1.40 10.37 6.18
C TRP A 199 1.41 9.45 7.40
N ALA A 200 1.38 8.13 7.16
CA ALA A 200 1.29 7.15 8.24
C ALA A 200 1.95 5.82 7.86
N ILE A 201 2.31 5.07 8.91
CA ILE A 201 2.70 3.67 8.80
C ILE A 201 1.56 2.77 9.28
N GLU A 202 1.35 1.66 8.61
CA GLU A 202 0.42 0.63 9.06
C GLU A 202 1.06 -0.13 10.22
N CYS A 203 0.61 0.15 11.45
CA CYS A 203 1.17 -0.45 12.66
C CYS A 203 0.48 -1.73 13.10
N TYR A 204 -0.64 -2.07 12.47
CA TYR A 204 -1.34 -3.33 12.62
C TYR A 204 -2.05 -3.70 11.32
N ASN A 205 -1.80 -4.91 10.83
CA ASN A 205 -2.42 -5.48 9.65
C ASN A 205 -3.05 -6.83 10.01
N TYR A 206 -4.39 -6.90 9.92
CA TYR A 206 -5.13 -8.06 10.40
C TYR A 206 -4.88 -9.31 9.55
N ASP A 207 -4.80 -9.19 8.22
CA ASP A 207 -4.60 -10.34 7.34
C ASP A 207 -3.22 -10.95 7.53
N THR A 208 -2.16 -10.13 7.61
CA THR A 208 -0.79 -10.61 7.82
C THR A 208 -0.59 -11.23 9.22
N VAL A 209 -1.29 -10.75 10.27
CA VAL A 209 -1.31 -11.41 11.58
C VAL A 209 -1.90 -12.80 11.48
N ASN A 210 -3.01 -12.96 10.74
CA ASN A 210 -3.68 -14.27 10.60
C ASN A 210 -2.95 -15.21 9.63
N GLU A 211 -2.33 -14.66 8.58
CA GLU A 211 -1.61 -15.43 7.57
C GLU A 211 -0.28 -15.98 8.09
N CYS A 212 0.50 -15.16 8.79
CA CYS A 212 1.88 -15.50 9.17
C CYS A 212 2.32 -15.00 10.56
N ALA A 213 1.40 -14.42 11.34
CA ALA A 213 1.66 -13.80 12.65
C ALA A 213 2.65 -12.60 12.61
N GLU A 214 2.74 -11.88 11.48
CA GLU A 214 3.72 -10.82 11.22
C GLU A 214 3.06 -9.47 10.89
N GLY A 215 1.97 -9.11 11.56
CA GLY A 215 1.24 -7.85 11.28
C GLY A 215 1.22 -6.85 12.42
N GLU A 216 2.07 -7.02 13.45
CA GLU A 216 2.23 -6.12 14.60
C GLU A 216 3.47 -5.25 14.40
N ASP A 217 3.30 -4.09 13.77
CA ASP A 217 4.37 -3.20 13.34
C ASP A 217 4.58 -1.96 14.25
N THR A 218 4.02 -1.99 15.46
CA THR A 218 4.13 -0.88 16.43
C THR A 218 5.57 -0.55 16.79
N VAL A 219 6.47 -1.52 16.77
CA VAL A 219 7.91 -1.33 17.02
C VAL A 219 8.55 -0.49 15.92
N PHE A 220 8.17 -0.69 14.66
CA PHE A 220 8.63 0.15 13.55
C PHE A 220 8.21 1.60 13.74
N TRP A 221 6.94 1.84 14.04
CA TRP A 221 6.40 3.16 14.29
C TRP A 221 7.10 3.86 15.47
N ASP A 222 7.24 3.19 16.63
CA ASP A 222 7.96 3.73 17.79
C ASP A 222 9.41 4.08 17.45
N THR A 223 10.08 3.21 16.68
CA THR A 223 11.46 3.45 16.25
C THR A 223 11.57 4.68 15.33
N MET A 224 10.66 4.85 14.36
CA MET A 224 10.62 6.03 13.51
C MET A 224 10.43 7.31 14.32
N LEU A 225 9.49 7.31 15.28
CA LEU A 225 9.29 8.44 16.21
C LEU A 225 10.53 8.76 17.01
N ARG A 226 11.24 7.77 17.52
CA ARG A 226 12.52 7.95 18.27
C ARG A 226 13.63 8.53 17.39
N HIS A 227 13.63 8.24 16.10
CA HIS A 227 14.54 8.85 15.14
C HIS A 227 14.12 10.25 14.69
N GLY A 228 12.99 10.77 15.20
CA GLY A 228 12.51 12.13 14.93
C GLY A 228 11.64 12.24 13.67
N THR A 229 11.19 11.12 13.09
CA THR A 229 10.24 11.11 11.98
C THR A 229 8.86 11.47 12.51
N ASP A 230 8.25 12.53 11.95
CA ASP A 230 6.87 12.91 12.27
C ASP A 230 5.92 12.11 11.38
N ILE A 231 5.48 10.96 11.88
CA ILE A 231 4.63 10.01 11.15
C ILE A 231 3.50 9.50 12.05
N SER A 232 2.28 9.50 11.52
CA SER A 232 1.13 8.89 12.17
C SER A 232 1.16 7.36 12.03
N CYS A 233 0.23 6.68 12.69
CA CYS A 233 -0.01 5.25 12.44
C CYS A 233 -1.49 4.97 12.25
N PHE A 234 -1.78 3.84 11.61
CA PHE A 234 -3.14 3.31 11.46
C PHE A 234 -3.12 1.78 11.57
N ALA A 235 -4.29 1.22 11.81
CA ALA A 235 -4.54 -0.22 11.74
C ALA A 235 -5.52 -0.48 10.61
N SER A 236 -5.39 -1.61 9.93
CA SER A 236 -6.30 -2.00 8.86
C SER A 236 -6.39 -3.52 8.71
N ASP A 237 -7.25 -3.94 7.79
CA ASP A 237 -7.57 -5.35 7.63
C ASP A 237 -6.74 -6.03 6.54
N ASP A 238 -6.34 -5.30 5.50
CA ASP A 238 -5.70 -5.87 4.30
C ASP A 238 -6.48 -7.08 3.75
N ASN A 239 -7.79 -6.91 3.68
CA ASN A 239 -8.71 -8.02 3.50
C ASN A 239 -8.66 -8.59 2.08
N HIS A 240 -8.22 -9.84 1.97
CA HIS A 240 -8.26 -10.64 0.74
C HIS A 240 -9.35 -11.72 0.77
N ASN A 241 -9.79 -12.12 1.96
CA ASN A 241 -10.56 -13.35 2.15
C ASN A 241 -12.08 -13.16 2.25
N GLY A 242 -12.52 -11.92 2.26
CA GLY A 242 -13.95 -11.63 2.10
C GLY A 242 -14.83 -11.95 3.28
N GLY A 243 -14.41 -11.72 4.52
CA GLY A 243 -15.33 -11.80 5.62
C GLY A 243 -14.83 -12.47 6.90
N THR A 244 -13.56 -12.59 7.05
CA THR A 244 -12.94 -12.94 8.33
C THR A 244 -12.25 -11.69 8.86
N PHE A 245 -12.91 -11.05 9.80
CA PHE A 245 -12.32 -10.04 10.66
C PHE A 245 -11.98 -10.70 11.99
#